data_432d696874f884892250e1ce6addef06
#
_entry.id   432d696874f884892250e1ce6addef06
#
_cell.length_a   1.000
_cell.length_b   1.000
_cell.length_c   1.000
_cell.angle_alpha   90.00
_cell.angle_beta   90.00
_cell.angle_gamma   90.00
#
_symmetry.space_group_name_H-M   'P 1'
#
loop_
_entity.id
_entity.type
_entity.pdbx_description
1 polymer ?
#
loop_
_entity_poly.entity_id
_entity_poly.type
_entity_poly.pdbx_seq_one_letter_code
_entity_poly.pdbx_strand_id
1 'polypeptide(L)'
;MFELVPFTAELLPAVRPWFVHPEVRRWLGGPDWPERELSLGESNPETQFRGRLTLRAHSWVLLDLAGVPVAKIGGDVYDRWTSYAGERNGEPIVLGTIGKISMGLGYVVDPQRWGQGFGTAALRTVIAHPATADVELFVAGIDEGNAASSRCAQAAGFRIDDPTPDFEDTVYHFYRR
;
A
#
# COMPACT_ATOMS: atom_id res chain seq x y z
N MET A 1 -1.31 22.37 -1.31
CA MET A 1 -1.26 21.18 -0.42
C MET A 1 -1.72 19.99 -1.25
N PHE A 2 -1.06 18.83 -1.19
CA PHE A 2 -1.55 17.63 -1.85
C PHE A 2 -2.86 17.19 -1.22
N GLU A 3 -3.76 16.65 -2.03
CA GLU A 3 -5.07 16.18 -1.59
C GLU A 3 -5.23 14.70 -1.92
N LEU A 4 -5.72 13.91 -0.95
CA LEU A 4 -6.18 12.54 -1.17
C LEU A 4 -7.69 12.55 -1.38
N VAL A 5 -8.12 12.05 -2.53
CA VAL A 5 -9.53 11.85 -2.83
C VAL A 5 -9.81 10.34 -2.92
N PRO A 6 -11.02 9.87 -2.58
CA PRO A 6 -11.37 8.46 -2.76
C PRO A 6 -11.17 8.02 -4.21
N PHE A 7 -10.61 6.81 -4.41
CA PHE A 7 -10.51 6.23 -5.74
C PHE A 7 -11.90 5.74 -6.19
N THR A 8 -12.41 6.29 -7.27
CA THR A 8 -13.73 6.00 -7.82
C THR A 8 -13.63 5.62 -9.30
N ALA A 9 -14.72 5.11 -9.86
CA ALA A 9 -14.79 4.79 -11.29
C ALA A 9 -14.53 6.00 -12.20
N GLU A 10 -14.79 7.21 -11.73
CA GLU A 10 -14.52 8.45 -12.46
C GLU A 10 -13.02 8.72 -12.63
N LEU A 11 -12.20 8.27 -11.66
CA LEU A 11 -10.73 8.40 -11.69
C LEU A 11 -10.03 7.25 -12.41
N LEU A 12 -10.76 6.17 -12.71
CA LEU A 12 -10.20 4.99 -13.37
C LEU A 12 -9.52 5.31 -14.71
N PRO A 13 -10.10 6.16 -15.60
CA PRO A 13 -9.44 6.52 -16.87
C PRO A 13 -8.08 7.19 -16.69
N ALA A 14 -7.87 7.93 -15.61
CA ALA A 14 -6.59 8.57 -15.31
C ALA A 14 -5.55 7.59 -14.72
N VAL A 15 -6.00 6.65 -13.89
CA VAL A 15 -5.13 5.70 -13.16
C VAL A 15 -4.77 4.47 -14.00
N ARG A 16 -5.72 3.94 -14.75
CA ARG A 16 -5.55 2.69 -15.54
C ARG A 16 -4.31 2.68 -16.45
N PRO A 17 -3.97 3.76 -17.18
CA PRO A 17 -2.78 3.78 -18.03
C PRO A 17 -1.46 3.54 -17.29
N TRP A 18 -1.37 3.86 -15.99
CA TRP A 18 -0.17 3.65 -15.21
C TRP A 18 0.19 2.16 -15.08
N PHE A 19 -0.82 1.29 -15.00
CA PHE A 19 -0.68 -0.15 -14.88
C PHE A 19 -0.32 -0.88 -16.19
N VAL A 20 -0.30 -0.16 -17.32
CA VAL A 20 0.21 -0.66 -18.60
C VAL A 20 1.73 -0.56 -18.65
N HIS A 21 2.35 0.34 -17.88
CA HIS A 21 3.79 0.53 -17.86
C HIS A 21 4.53 -0.75 -17.40
N PRO A 22 5.58 -1.21 -18.11
CA PRO A 22 6.25 -2.49 -17.81
C PRO A 22 6.75 -2.62 -16.37
N GLU A 23 7.37 -1.57 -15.82
CA GLU A 23 7.86 -1.58 -14.44
C GLU A 23 6.72 -1.62 -13.41
N VAL A 24 5.60 -0.96 -13.66
CA VAL A 24 4.42 -1.05 -12.77
C VAL A 24 3.85 -2.47 -12.80
N ARG A 25 3.73 -3.06 -14.00
CA ARG A 25 3.26 -4.46 -14.15
C ARG A 25 4.17 -5.46 -13.46
N ARG A 26 5.46 -5.21 -13.48
CA ARG A 26 6.46 -6.07 -12.82
C ARG A 26 6.21 -6.17 -11.31
N TRP A 27 5.84 -5.07 -10.64
CA TRP A 27 5.76 -4.98 -9.19
C TRP A 27 4.33 -5.06 -8.62
N LEU A 28 3.33 -4.62 -9.39
CA LEU A 28 1.95 -4.47 -8.89
C LEU A 28 0.91 -5.29 -9.68
N GLY A 29 1.33 -6.03 -10.70
CA GLY A 29 0.43 -6.83 -11.53
C GLY A 29 -0.10 -6.10 -12.77
N GLY A 30 -1.12 -6.66 -13.40
CA GLY A 30 -1.58 -6.28 -14.72
C GLY A 30 -2.50 -5.04 -14.78
N PRO A 31 -2.86 -4.62 -16.01
CA PRO A 31 -3.66 -3.42 -16.25
C PRO A 31 -5.08 -3.48 -15.68
N ASP A 32 -5.57 -4.66 -15.35
CA ASP A 32 -6.92 -4.87 -14.79
C ASP A 32 -6.98 -4.67 -13.27
N TRP A 33 -5.83 -4.45 -12.62
CA TRP A 33 -5.71 -4.30 -11.17
C TRP A 33 -6.64 -3.20 -10.62
N PRO A 34 -6.63 -1.96 -11.13
CA PRO A 34 -7.48 -0.91 -10.60
C PRO A 34 -8.98 -1.15 -10.81
N GLU A 35 -9.37 -1.80 -11.92
CA GLU A 35 -10.76 -2.19 -12.15
C GLU A 35 -11.22 -3.28 -11.18
N ARG A 36 -10.36 -4.27 -10.95
CA ARG A 36 -10.64 -5.36 -9.99
C ARG A 36 -10.81 -4.80 -8.58
N GLU A 37 -9.97 -3.85 -8.17
CA GLU A 37 -10.09 -3.20 -6.87
C GLU A 37 -11.44 -2.49 -6.71
N LEU A 38 -11.90 -1.75 -7.73
CA LEU A 38 -13.21 -1.12 -7.72
C LEU A 38 -14.37 -2.15 -7.70
N SER A 39 -14.22 -3.28 -8.40
CA SER A 39 -15.25 -4.32 -8.48
C SER A 39 -15.37 -5.15 -7.22
N LEU A 40 -14.27 -5.36 -6.48
CA LEU A 40 -14.28 -6.08 -5.21
C LEU A 40 -14.94 -5.25 -4.09
N GLY A 41 -15.13 -3.95 -4.34
CA GLY A 41 -15.67 -3.04 -3.36
C GLY A 41 -14.73 -2.83 -2.16
N GLU A 42 -15.28 -2.26 -1.12
CA GLU A 42 -14.59 -2.20 0.16
C GLU A 42 -14.33 -3.60 0.66
N SER A 43 -13.10 -3.88 1.10
CA SER A 43 -12.75 -5.17 1.71
C SER A 43 -13.80 -5.54 2.74
N ASN A 44 -14.28 -6.76 2.64
CA ASN A 44 -15.32 -7.23 3.55
C ASN A 44 -14.74 -7.18 4.98
N PRO A 45 -15.26 -6.31 5.88
CA PRO A 45 -14.78 -6.24 7.23
C PRO A 45 -14.94 -7.62 7.89
N GLU A 46 -14.07 -7.94 8.84
CA GLU A 46 -14.00 -9.24 9.51
C GLU A 46 -13.42 -10.39 8.69
N THR A 47 -12.85 -10.12 7.53
CA THR A 47 -12.10 -11.13 6.77
C THR A 47 -10.75 -11.41 7.42
N GLN A 48 -10.45 -12.69 7.61
CA GLN A 48 -9.12 -13.12 8.10
C GLN A 48 -8.11 -13.11 6.93
N PHE A 49 -6.97 -12.51 7.17
CA PHE A 49 -5.86 -12.47 6.20
C PHE A 49 -4.52 -12.67 6.90
N ARG A 50 -3.84 -13.78 6.64
CA ARG A 50 -2.49 -14.08 7.17
C ARG A 50 -2.39 -13.95 8.70
N GLY A 51 -3.42 -14.37 9.43
CA GLY A 51 -3.49 -14.28 10.90
C GLY A 51 -3.89 -12.91 11.44
N ARG A 52 -4.42 -12.03 10.60
CA ARG A 52 -4.91 -10.68 10.93
C ARG A 52 -6.40 -10.59 10.63
N LEU A 53 -7.11 -9.76 11.39
CA LEU A 53 -8.50 -9.41 11.11
C LEU A 53 -8.53 -8.09 10.34
N THR A 54 -9.14 -8.08 9.15
CA THR A 54 -9.36 -6.86 8.36
C THR A 54 -10.46 -6.04 9.02
N LEU A 55 -10.18 -4.81 9.42
CA LEU A 55 -11.14 -3.89 10.02
C LEU A 55 -11.82 -3.02 8.97
N ARG A 56 -11.08 -2.56 7.97
CA ARG A 56 -11.54 -1.73 6.85
C ARG A 56 -10.46 -1.62 5.78
N ALA A 57 -10.82 -1.09 4.61
CA ALA A 57 -9.89 -0.76 3.54
C ALA A 57 -10.02 0.69 3.13
N HIS A 58 -8.95 1.21 2.57
CA HIS A 58 -8.93 2.54 1.97
C HIS A 58 -8.23 2.49 0.62
N SER A 59 -8.77 3.26 -0.33
CA SER A 59 -8.17 3.48 -1.63
C SER A 59 -8.35 4.92 -2.04
N TRP A 60 -7.24 5.60 -2.31
CA TRP A 60 -7.20 7.02 -2.65
C TRP A 60 -6.35 7.29 -3.88
N VAL A 61 -6.63 8.43 -4.50
CA VAL A 61 -5.78 9.06 -5.51
C VAL A 61 -5.23 10.34 -4.93
N LEU A 62 -3.92 10.54 -5.06
CA LEU A 62 -3.25 11.79 -4.72
C LEU A 62 -3.38 12.74 -5.90
N LEU A 63 -3.91 13.92 -5.64
CA LEU A 63 -3.95 15.03 -6.58
C LEU A 63 -2.80 16.01 -6.30
N ASP A 64 -2.18 16.52 -7.37
CA ASP A 64 -1.21 17.60 -7.26
C ASP A 64 -1.90 18.97 -7.02
N LEU A 65 -1.11 20.03 -6.95
CA LEU A 65 -1.63 21.38 -6.69
C LEU A 65 -2.55 21.92 -7.80
N ALA A 66 -2.52 21.31 -8.98
CA ALA A 66 -3.40 21.63 -10.10
C ALA A 66 -4.63 20.73 -10.16
N GLY A 67 -4.81 19.83 -9.19
CA GLY A 67 -5.91 18.85 -9.16
C GLY A 67 -5.70 17.67 -10.11
N VAL A 68 -4.48 17.42 -10.56
CA VAL A 68 -4.18 16.32 -11.49
C VAL A 68 -3.80 15.07 -10.70
N PRO A 69 -4.37 13.89 -11.01
CA PRO A 69 -3.97 12.61 -10.43
C PRO A 69 -2.49 12.30 -10.69
N VAL A 70 -1.72 12.02 -9.63
CA VAL A 70 -0.27 11.75 -9.71
C VAL A 70 0.17 10.47 -9.04
N ALA A 71 -0.61 9.95 -8.10
CA ALA A 71 -0.37 8.65 -7.47
C ALA A 71 -1.68 8.03 -6.99
N LYS A 72 -1.71 6.71 -6.92
CA LYS A 72 -2.75 5.94 -6.25
C LYS A 72 -2.11 5.24 -5.06
N ILE A 73 -2.79 5.25 -3.91
CA ILE A 73 -2.33 4.64 -2.67
C ILE A 73 -3.51 4.12 -1.87
N GLY A 74 -3.32 3.00 -1.20
CA GLY A 74 -4.35 2.44 -0.33
C GLY A 74 -3.87 1.18 0.36
N GLY A 75 -4.79 0.51 1.01
CA GLY A 75 -4.54 -0.76 1.66
C GLY A 75 -5.55 -1.09 2.75
N ASP A 76 -5.36 -2.24 3.36
CA ASP A 76 -6.22 -2.74 4.42
C ASP A 76 -5.71 -2.34 5.80
N VAL A 77 -6.64 -2.00 6.66
CA VAL A 77 -6.39 -1.77 8.09
C VAL A 77 -6.75 -3.03 8.85
N TYR A 78 -5.82 -3.48 9.69
CA TYR A 78 -5.89 -4.71 10.47
C TYR A 78 -5.87 -4.43 11.97
N ASP A 79 -6.42 -5.36 12.74
CA ASP A 79 -6.37 -5.35 14.22
C ASP A 79 -4.95 -5.50 14.77
N ARG A 80 -4.04 -6.07 13.98
CA ARG A 80 -2.64 -6.34 14.33
C ARG A 80 -1.78 -6.48 13.09
N TRP A 81 -0.46 -6.53 13.25
CA TRP A 81 0.44 -6.98 12.20
C TRP A 81 1.02 -8.34 12.54
N THR A 82 1.17 -9.20 11.54
CA THR A 82 1.78 -10.53 11.70
C THR A 82 2.92 -10.71 10.70
N SER A 83 4.00 -11.35 11.13
CA SER A 83 4.99 -11.92 10.22
C SER A 83 4.49 -13.29 9.76
N TYR A 84 4.31 -13.47 8.47
CA TYR A 84 3.67 -14.62 7.86
C TYR A 84 4.69 -15.42 7.05
N ALA A 85 4.66 -16.75 7.15
CA ALA A 85 5.59 -17.66 6.48
C ALA A 85 4.90 -18.75 5.65
N GLY A 86 3.72 -18.45 5.12
CA GLY A 86 2.94 -19.41 4.33
C GLY A 86 1.81 -20.06 5.11
N GLU A 87 1.28 -21.16 4.56
CA GLU A 87 0.15 -21.89 5.12
C GLU A 87 0.50 -23.34 5.34
N ARG A 88 -0.13 -23.94 6.34
CA ARG A 88 -0.13 -25.38 6.58
C ARG A 88 -1.56 -25.84 6.84
N ASN A 89 -2.07 -26.75 5.99
CA ASN A 89 -3.45 -27.25 6.07
C ASN A 89 -4.53 -26.16 6.03
N GLY A 90 -4.29 -25.08 5.26
CA GLY A 90 -5.21 -23.93 5.17
C GLY A 90 -5.11 -22.92 6.32
N GLU A 91 -4.23 -23.15 7.29
CA GLU A 91 -4.00 -22.24 8.40
C GLU A 91 -2.70 -21.43 8.21
N PRO A 92 -2.70 -20.12 8.50
CA PRO A 92 -1.52 -19.28 8.34
C PRO A 92 -0.43 -19.65 9.35
N ILE A 93 0.81 -19.72 8.87
CA ILE A 93 1.99 -19.85 9.71
C ILE A 93 2.44 -18.46 10.12
N VAL A 94 2.15 -18.08 11.38
CA VAL A 94 2.52 -16.79 11.95
C VAL A 94 3.79 -16.95 12.78
N LEU A 95 4.84 -16.21 12.40
CA LEU A 95 6.15 -16.22 13.09
C LEU A 95 6.23 -15.21 14.22
N GLY A 96 5.46 -14.12 14.12
CA GLY A 96 5.44 -13.07 15.11
C GLY A 96 4.23 -12.15 14.95
N THR A 97 3.88 -11.43 16.01
CA THR A 97 2.72 -10.54 16.02
C THR A 97 3.06 -9.21 16.70
N ILE A 98 2.65 -8.10 16.09
CA ILE A 98 2.66 -6.77 16.68
C ILE A 98 1.19 -6.38 16.93
N GLY A 99 0.78 -6.32 18.21
CA GLY A 99 -0.59 -6.03 18.63
C GLY A 99 -0.94 -4.54 18.56
N LYS A 100 -0.85 -3.96 17.36
CA LYS A 100 -1.16 -2.56 17.07
C LYS A 100 -2.07 -2.49 15.85
N ILE A 101 -3.04 -1.56 15.84
CA ILE A 101 -3.81 -1.28 14.64
C ILE A 101 -2.84 -0.89 13.54
N SER A 102 -2.85 -1.67 12.47
CA SER A 102 -1.85 -1.61 11.41
C SER A 102 -2.50 -1.41 10.04
N MET A 103 -1.82 -0.70 9.15
CA MET A 103 -2.26 -0.55 7.76
C MET A 103 -1.17 -1.06 6.82
N GLY A 104 -1.49 -2.08 6.03
CA GLY A 104 -0.67 -2.51 4.91
C GLY A 104 -0.88 -1.58 3.71
N LEU A 105 0.20 -1.03 3.15
CA LEU A 105 0.14 -0.03 2.09
C LEU A 105 0.67 -0.56 0.76
N GLY A 106 -0.10 -0.31 -0.30
CA GLY A 106 0.33 -0.41 -1.69
C GLY A 106 0.17 0.93 -2.40
N TYR A 107 1.11 1.30 -3.27
CA TYR A 107 1.03 2.55 -4.01
C TYR A 107 1.68 2.46 -5.39
N VAL A 108 1.18 3.28 -6.31
CA VAL A 108 1.73 3.49 -7.65
C VAL A 108 1.77 4.99 -7.93
N VAL A 109 2.82 5.44 -8.60
CA VAL A 109 2.96 6.82 -9.09
C VAL A 109 2.84 6.79 -10.61
N ASP A 110 2.17 7.79 -11.18
CA ASP A 110 2.15 8.02 -12.62
C ASP A 110 3.58 7.90 -13.18
N PRO A 111 3.84 6.95 -14.11
CA PRO A 111 5.17 6.78 -14.68
C PRO A 111 5.78 8.03 -15.31
N GLN A 112 4.95 8.93 -15.83
CA GLN A 112 5.41 10.21 -16.38
C GLN A 112 5.85 11.22 -15.31
N ARG A 113 5.55 10.94 -14.04
CA ARG A 113 5.82 11.79 -12.88
C ARG A 113 6.85 11.19 -11.91
N TRP A 114 7.53 10.11 -12.28
CA TRP A 114 8.57 9.52 -11.45
C TRP A 114 9.72 10.49 -11.19
N GLY A 115 10.39 10.32 -10.06
CA GLY A 115 11.49 11.17 -9.64
C GLY A 115 11.09 12.55 -9.09
N GLN A 116 9.80 12.88 -9.05
CA GLN A 116 9.27 14.16 -8.58
C GLN A 116 8.78 14.14 -7.11
N GLY A 117 8.99 13.04 -6.38
CA GLY A 117 8.65 12.93 -4.96
C GLY A 117 7.20 12.58 -4.64
N PHE A 118 6.36 12.29 -5.64
CA PHE A 118 4.93 12.00 -5.41
C PHE A 118 4.69 10.73 -4.60
N GLY A 119 5.52 9.69 -4.74
CA GLY A 119 5.43 8.49 -3.91
C GLY A 119 5.64 8.78 -2.43
N THR A 120 6.66 9.56 -2.10
CA THR A 120 6.93 10.02 -0.74
C THR A 120 5.80 10.92 -0.21
N ALA A 121 5.27 11.81 -1.06
CA ALA A 121 4.14 12.67 -0.72
C ALA A 121 2.88 11.85 -0.42
N ALA A 122 2.57 10.84 -1.25
CA ALA A 122 1.43 9.96 -1.05
C ALA A 122 1.49 9.24 0.31
N LEU A 123 2.63 8.64 0.63
CA LEU A 123 2.85 7.96 1.92
C LEU A 123 2.66 8.92 3.10
N ARG A 124 3.29 10.10 3.06
CA ARG A 124 3.15 11.11 4.12
C ARG A 124 1.72 11.61 4.28
N THR A 125 1.01 11.80 3.18
CA THR A 125 -0.37 12.28 3.23
C THR A 125 -1.31 11.24 3.82
N VAL A 126 -1.13 9.95 3.51
CA VAL A 126 -1.90 8.86 4.14
C VAL A 126 -1.61 8.79 5.65
N ILE A 127 -0.34 8.86 6.05
CA ILE A 127 0.03 8.85 7.48
C ILE A 127 -0.66 9.98 8.24
N ALA A 128 -0.77 11.17 7.63
CA ALA A 128 -1.40 12.33 8.25
C ALA A 128 -2.92 12.40 8.06
N HIS A 129 -3.52 11.47 7.29
CA HIS A 129 -4.94 11.54 6.93
C HIS A 129 -5.85 11.22 8.14
N PRO A 130 -6.95 11.97 8.35
CA PRO A 130 -7.87 11.73 9.47
C PRO A 130 -8.45 10.30 9.52
N ALA A 131 -8.72 9.69 8.36
CA ALA A 131 -9.25 8.32 8.29
C ALA A 131 -8.27 7.24 8.78
N THR A 132 -7.01 7.59 9.00
CA THR A 132 -5.97 6.69 9.55
C THR A 132 -5.49 7.12 10.94
N ALA A 133 -6.25 7.99 11.63
CA ALA A 133 -5.83 8.56 12.91
C ALA A 133 -5.60 7.52 14.01
N ASP A 134 -6.32 6.40 13.96
CA ASP A 134 -6.20 5.25 14.87
C ASP A 134 -5.11 4.24 14.48
N VAL A 135 -4.52 4.37 13.29
CA VAL A 135 -3.46 3.47 12.82
C VAL A 135 -2.14 3.83 13.51
N GLU A 136 -1.58 2.87 14.23
CA GLU A 136 -0.33 3.02 14.98
C GLU A 136 0.91 2.53 14.20
N LEU A 137 0.68 1.62 13.23
CA LEU A 137 1.74 1.00 12.45
C LEU A 137 1.36 0.98 10.97
N PHE A 138 2.13 1.65 10.14
CA PHE A 138 2.01 1.54 8.69
C PHE A 138 3.11 0.62 8.15
N VAL A 139 2.74 -0.26 7.23
CA VAL A 139 3.66 -1.27 6.68
C VAL A 139 3.60 -1.23 5.16
N ALA A 140 4.76 -1.09 4.53
CA ALA A 140 4.91 -1.26 3.10
C ALA A 140 5.76 -2.50 2.83
N GLY A 141 5.13 -3.54 2.27
CA GLY A 141 5.84 -4.69 1.72
C GLY A 141 6.36 -4.33 0.33
N ILE A 142 7.65 -4.39 0.14
CA ILE A 142 8.32 -3.97 -1.09
C ILE A 142 9.20 -5.11 -1.57
N ASP A 143 8.99 -5.55 -2.81
CA ASP A 143 9.76 -6.63 -3.39
C ASP A 143 11.25 -6.30 -3.41
N GLU A 144 12.09 -7.29 -3.11
CA GLU A 144 13.53 -7.17 -3.21
C GLU A 144 13.92 -6.68 -4.61
N GLY A 145 14.80 -5.70 -4.68
CA GLY A 145 15.21 -5.08 -5.94
C GLY A 145 14.34 -3.91 -6.40
N ASN A 146 13.14 -3.66 -5.82
CA ASN A 146 12.38 -2.44 -6.09
C ASN A 146 12.95 -1.24 -5.30
N ALA A 147 14.17 -0.85 -5.66
CA ALA A 147 14.90 0.21 -4.98
C ALA A 147 14.19 1.58 -5.04
N ALA A 148 13.40 1.84 -6.08
CA ALA A 148 12.66 3.10 -6.21
C ALA A 148 11.59 3.21 -5.13
N SER A 149 10.78 2.15 -4.92
CA SER A 149 9.77 2.10 -3.88
C SER A 149 10.39 2.15 -2.48
N SER A 150 11.48 1.40 -2.26
CA SER A 150 12.21 1.41 -0.97
C SER A 150 12.72 2.83 -0.62
N ARG A 151 13.30 3.55 -1.59
CA ARG A 151 13.73 4.95 -1.36
C ARG A 151 12.56 5.87 -1.05
N CYS A 152 11.41 5.70 -1.71
CA CYS A 152 10.20 6.48 -1.41
C CYS A 152 9.73 6.25 0.03
N ALA A 153 9.65 5.00 0.46
CA ALA A 153 9.24 4.63 1.81
C ALA A 153 10.22 5.20 2.86
N GLN A 154 11.53 5.00 2.68
CA GLN A 154 12.55 5.54 3.59
C GLN A 154 12.49 7.08 3.67
N ALA A 155 12.33 7.78 2.53
CA ALA A 155 12.17 9.24 2.51
C ALA A 155 10.87 9.70 3.21
N ALA A 156 9.84 8.86 3.25
CA ALA A 156 8.61 9.13 4.01
C ALA A 156 8.76 8.85 5.53
N GLY A 157 9.88 8.27 5.96
CA GLY A 157 10.18 8.00 7.37
C GLY A 157 10.01 6.53 7.77
N PHE A 158 9.73 5.65 6.81
CA PHE A 158 9.70 4.21 7.07
C PHE A 158 11.12 3.67 7.34
N ARG A 159 11.20 2.64 8.16
CA ARG A 159 12.45 1.95 8.50
C ARG A 159 12.32 0.46 8.22
N ILE A 160 13.42 -0.15 7.84
CA ILE A 160 13.55 -1.60 7.69
C ILE A 160 14.11 -2.12 9.01
N ASP A 161 13.39 -3.03 9.68
CA ASP A 161 13.87 -3.68 10.90
C ASP A 161 14.74 -4.89 10.56
N ASP A 162 14.33 -5.67 9.56
CA ASP A 162 15.06 -6.81 9.02
C ASP A 162 15.11 -6.69 7.49
N PRO A 163 16.31 -6.57 6.89
CA PRO A 163 16.45 -6.48 5.45
C PRO A 163 16.31 -7.83 4.72
N THR A 164 16.15 -8.93 5.46
CA THR A 164 15.99 -10.26 4.88
C THR A 164 14.61 -10.37 4.23
N PRO A 165 14.53 -10.67 2.92
CA PRO A 165 13.24 -10.90 2.27
C PRO A 165 12.50 -12.09 2.89
N ASP A 166 11.19 -12.04 2.89
CA ASP A 166 10.38 -13.20 3.23
C ASP A 166 10.33 -14.23 2.07
N PHE A 167 9.51 -15.26 2.21
CA PHE A 167 9.38 -16.32 1.20
C PHE A 167 8.72 -15.87 -0.11
N GLU A 168 8.20 -14.65 -0.16
CA GLU A 168 7.63 -14.01 -1.35
C GLU A 168 8.58 -12.92 -1.90
N ASP A 169 9.85 -12.93 -1.52
CA ASP A 169 10.87 -11.94 -1.89
C ASP A 169 10.54 -10.51 -1.45
N THR A 170 9.76 -10.36 -0.36
CA THR A 170 9.29 -9.07 0.15
C THR A 170 10.08 -8.61 1.37
N VAL A 171 10.55 -7.37 1.35
CA VAL A 171 11.17 -6.67 2.49
C VAL A 171 10.16 -5.68 3.07
N TYR A 172 9.93 -5.76 4.38
CA TYR A 172 8.94 -4.93 5.06
C TYR A 172 9.55 -3.64 5.62
N HIS A 173 8.90 -2.54 5.30
CA HIS A 173 9.22 -1.20 5.76
C HIS A 173 8.14 -0.74 6.73
N PHE A 174 8.52 -0.27 7.90
CA PHE A 174 7.62 0.09 8.99
C PHE A 174 7.70 1.58 9.32
N TYR A 175 6.55 2.21 9.44
CA TYR A 175 6.42 3.53 10.05
C TYR A 175 5.59 3.39 11.32
N ARG A 176 6.16 3.79 12.45
CA ARG A 176 5.51 3.75 13.77
C ARG A 176 5.12 5.17 14.18
N ARG A 177 3.86 5.34 14.51
CA ARG A 177 3.32 6.60 15.02
C ARG A 177 3.59 6.70 16.52
#